data_a5ff86c4184923b3eb59f4f114bea6ce
#
_entry.id   a5ff86c4184923b3eb59f4f114bea6ce
#
_cell.length_a   1.000
_cell.length_b   1.000
_cell.length_c   1.000
_cell.angle_alpha   90.00
_cell.angle_beta   90.00
_cell.angle_gamma   90.00
#
_symmetry.space_group_name_H-M   'P 1'
#
loop_
_entity.id
_entity.type
_entity.pdbx_description
1 polymer ?
#
loop_
_entity_poly.entity_id
_entity_poly.type
_entity_poly.pdbx_seq_one_letter_code
_entity_poly.pdbx_strand_id
1 'polypeptide(L)'
;MSHLRLRYCRNSAIECTKRSPRWDDEGVSATIGTIMSLLVFLTMMGMFTNQFVHVWMSDNESTHMADAMTQIIGLKADIDGMVVDYSDSQLAPAPIVAPITLHAPGIPIFAEATSGILQFNHETTYAKPCMNVSYDEGGTDGYVLGPTTGGHSGGYLSLYSPNRYYVEQRLIYENGAVILNQTDGEFVVTGPQFAVSDVSGSRVVKITQVSMLGMNKTIGGTGTKLVNAEMLYAGTTELRNDGGNDVTISIVSIYGSAWENYFKNALNGSLADLDYTSDYSVSKE
;
A
#
# COMPACT_ATOMS: atom_id res chain seq x y z
N MET A 1 28.26 -35.62 -105.99
CA MET A 1 26.93 -36.28 -106.20
C MET A 1 26.31 -36.59 -104.88
N SER A 2 25.41 -35.74 -104.50
CA SER A 2 24.75 -35.76 -103.22
C SER A 2 23.40 -36.49 -103.31
N HIS A 3 23.21 -37.52 -102.52
CA HIS A 3 21.91 -38.16 -102.42
C HIS A 3 21.20 -37.62 -101.17
N LEU A 4 20.15 -36.82 -101.48
CA LEU A 4 19.20 -36.33 -100.46
C LEU A 4 18.20 -37.45 -100.17
N ARG A 5 18.19 -38.00 -98.96
CA ARG A 5 17.14 -38.89 -98.50
C ARG A 5 16.17 -38.11 -97.61
N LEU A 6 14.99 -37.88 -98.14
CA LEU A 6 13.80 -37.43 -97.45
C LEU A 6 13.32 -38.58 -96.54
N ARG A 7 13.33 -38.41 -95.27
CA ARG A 7 12.61 -39.30 -94.32
C ARG A 7 11.26 -38.68 -94.03
N TYR A 8 10.25 -39.42 -94.46
CA TYR A 8 8.87 -39.19 -94.16
C TYR A 8 8.56 -39.47 -92.70
N CYS A 9 8.29 -38.44 -91.89
CA CYS A 9 7.78 -38.61 -90.54
C CYS A 9 6.29 -38.84 -90.56
N ARG A 10 5.93 -40.05 -90.24
CA ARG A 10 4.55 -40.53 -90.11
C ARG A 10 3.92 -39.83 -88.89
N ASN A 11 2.77 -39.19 -89.02
CA ASN A 11 1.93 -38.60 -87.99
C ASN A 11 1.69 -39.58 -86.84
N SER A 12 2.34 -39.36 -85.67
CA SER A 12 1.79 -39.83 -84.47
C SER A 12 1.02 -38.70 -83.79
N ALA A 13 -0.26 -38.92 -83.62
CA ALA A 13 -1.17 -38.01 -82.96
C ALA A 13 -0.62 -37.73 -81.55
N ILE A 14 -0.11 -36.53 -81.32
CA ILE A 14 0.15 -36.03 -80.00
C ILE A 14 -1.23 -35.70 -79.43
N GLU A 15 -1.74 -36.65 -78.65
CA GLU A 15 -2.85 -36.34 -77.72
C GLU A 15 -2.39 -35.21 -76.80
N CYS A 16 -2.79 -34.00 -77.08
CA CYS A 16 -2.71 -32.89 -76.21
C CYS A 16 -3.74 -33.11 -75.12
N THR A 17 -3.35 -33.82 -74.08
CA THR A 17 -4.12 -33.91 -72.83
C THR A 17 -4.22 -32.50 -72.28
N LYS A 18 -5.37 -31.90 -72.48
CA LYS A 18 -5.81 -30.64 -71.93
C LYS A 18 -5.83 -30.87 -70.39
N ARG A 19 -4.72 -30.58 -69.67
CA ARG A 19 -4.72 -30.49 -68.22
C ARG A 19 -5.70 -29.37 -67.91
N SER A 20 -6.90 -29.75 -67.50
CA SER A 20 -7.77 -28.85 -66.78
C SER A 20 -7.00 -28.37 -65.57
N PRO A 21 -6.97 -27.07 -65.28
CA PRO A 21 -6.42 -26.61 -63.99
C PRO A 21 -7.27 -27.30 -62.91
N ARG A 22 -6.77 -28.39 -62.36
CA ARG A 22 -7.24 -28.86 -61.06
C ARG A 22 -6.87 -27.72 -60.10
N TRP A 23 -7.89 -26.98 -59.72
CA TRP A 23 -7.76 -26.17 -58.53
C TRP A 23 -7.32 -27.15 -57.45
N ASP A 24 -6.18 -26.86 -56.82
CA ASP A 24 -5.65 -27.70 -55.74
C ASP A 24 -6.59 -27.54 -54.56
N ASP A 25 -7.69 -28.27 -54.53
CA ASP A 25 -8.68 -28.24 -53.46
C ASP A 25 -8.05 -28.65 -52.15
N GLU A 26 -6.96 -29.43 -52.16
CA GLU A 26 -6.16 -29.78 -50.98
C GLU A 26 -5.41 -28.57 -50.40
N GLY A 27 -4.88 -27.69 -51.24
CA GLY A 27 -4.23 -26.45 -50.83
C GLY A 27 -5.19 -25.46 -50.22
N VAL A 28 -6.37 -25.32 -50.82
CA VAL A 28 -7.43 -24.44 -50.29
C VAL A 28 -7.98 -24.98 -48.97
N SER A 29 -8.21 -26.28 -48.89
CA SER A 29 -8.67 -26.92 -47.64
C SER A 29 -7.66 -26.79 -46.49
N ALA A 30 -6.37 -26.95 -46.78
CA ALA A 30 -5.32 -26.76 -45.78
C ALA A 30 -5.24 -25.30 -45.27
N THR A 31 -5.36 -24.31 -46.17
CA THR A 31 -5.35 -22.89 -45.78
C THR A 31 -6.57 -22.50 -44.96
N ILE A 32 -7.77 -22.97 -45.34
CA ILE A 32 -8.98 -22.74 -44.54
C ILE A 32 -8.86 -23.40 -43.19
N GLY A 33 -8.34 -24.62 -43.10
CA GLY A 33 -8.12 -25.33 -41.85
C GLY A 33 -7.18 -24.62 -40.90
N THR A 34 -6.07 -24.07 -41.43
CA THR A 34 -5.13 -23.29 -40.61
C THR A 34 -5.70 -21.97 -40.11
N ILE A 35 -6.46 -21.25 -40.97
CA ILE A 35 -7.12 -20.01 -40.57
C ILE A 35 -8.19 -20.27 -39.51
N MET A 36 -9.01 -21.31 -39.67
CA MET A 36 -10.02 -21.70 -38.67
C MET A 36 -9.38 -22.11 -37.35
N SER A 37 -8.31 -22.90 -37.40
CA SER A 37 -7.55 -23.29 -36.20
C SER A 37 -6.97 -22.08 -35.50
N LEU A 38 -6.37 -21.14 -36.22
CA LEU A 38 -5.84 -19.89 -35.69
C LEU A 38 -6.94 -19.04 -35.05
N LEU A 39 -8.11 -18.95 -35.70
CA LEU A 39 -9.25 -18.18 -35.22
C LEU A 39 -9.79 -18.76 -33.90
N VAL A 40 -9.94 -20.09 -33.81
CA VAL A 40 -10.32 -20.78 -32.56
C VAL A 40 -9.29 -20.55 -31.47
N PHE A 41 -7.99 -20.65 -31.79
CA PHE A 41 -6.92 -20.37 -30.83
C PHE A 41 -6.97 -18.93 -30.34
N LEU A 42 -7.13 -17.92 -31.22
CA LEU A 42 -7.21 -16.52 -30.85
C LEU A 42 -8.46 -16.20 -30.01
N THR A 43 -9.62 -16.81 -30.34
CA THR A 43 -10.83 -16.62 -29.52
C THR A 43 -10.67 -17.23 -28.13
N MET A 44 -10.10 -18.41 -28.03
CA MET A 44 -9.83 -19.08 -26.75
C MET A 44 -8.82 -18.28 -25.93
N MET A 45 -7.75 -17.77 -26.57
CA MET A 45 -6.74 -16.92 -25.93
C MET A 45 -7.33 -15.60 -25.46
N GLY A 46 -8.21 -14.96 -26.27
CA GLY A 46 -8.90 -13.74 -25.89
C GLY A 46 -9.82 -13.95 -24.67
N MET A 47 -10.56 -15.05 -24.64
CA MET A 47 -11.40 -15.41 -23.50
C MET A 47 -10.55 -15.66 -22.23
N PHE A 48 -9.44 -16.39 -22.37
CA PHE A 48 -8.52 -16.63 -21.29
C PHE A 48 -7.94 -15.33 -20.73
N THR A 49 -7.44 -14.45 -21.60
CA THR A 49 -6.84 -13.19 -21.18
C THR A 49 -7.83 -12.28 -20.47
N ASN A 50 -9.08 -12.20 -20.94
CA ASN A 50 -10.08 -11.32 -20.37
C ASN A 50 -10.65 -11.81 -19.02
N GLN A 51 -10.72 -13.12 -18.79
CA GLN A 51 -11.34 -13.66 -17.58
C GLN A 51 -10.31 -14.08 -16.54
N PHE A 52 -9.34 -14.90 -16.92
CA PHE A 52 -8.41 -15.47 -15.94
C PHE A 52 -7.30 -14.53 -15.53
N VAL A 53 -6.73 -13.78 -16.48
CA VAL A 53 -5.65 -12.85 -16.17
C VAL A 53 -6.12 -11.75 -15.23
N HIS A 54 -7.35 -11.24 -15.43
CA HIS A 54 -7.94 -10.23 -14.56
C HIS A 54 -8.08 -10.75 -13.11
N VAL A 55 -8.63 -11.95 -12.94
CA VAL A 55 -8.82 -12.55 -11.60
C VAL A 55 -7.48 -12.80 -10.92
N TRP A 56 -6.51 -13.38 -11.64
CA TRP A 56 -5.20 -13.68 -11.05
C TRP A 56 -4.40 -12.41 -10.71
N MET A 57 -4.50 -11.38 -11.54
CA MET A 57 -3.85 -10.09 -11.22
C MET A 57 -4.50 -9.42 -10.02
N SER A 58 -5.83 -9.45 -9.91
CA SER A 58 -6.55 -8.95 -8.74
C SER A 58 -6.14 -9.68 -7.46
N ASP A 59 -5.99 -10.99 -7.51
CA ASP A 59 -5.52 -11.81 -6.40
C ASP A 59 -4.07 -11.48 -6.00
N ASN A 60 -3.18 -11.36 -6.99
CA ASN A 60 -1.79 -10.96 -6.77
C ASN A 60 -1.69 -9.56 -6.12
N GLU A 61 -2.44 -8.59 -6.60
CA GLU A 61 -2.45 -7.22 -6.06
C GLU A 61 -3.05 -7.19 -4.64
N SER A 62 -4.12 -7.94 -4.39
CA SER A 62 -4.72 -8.10 -3.07
C SER A 62 -3.75 -8.72 -2.07
N THR A 63 -3.12 -9.83 -2.45
CA THR A 63 -2.12 -10.51 -1.62
C THR A 63 -0.95 -9.61 -1.30
N HIS A 64 -0.43 -8.91 -2.31
CA HIS A 64 0.65 -7.93 -2.10
C HIS A 64 0.27 -6.85 -1.10
N MET A 65 -0.96 -6.31 -1.18
CA MET A 65 -1.41 -5.28 -0.24
C MET A 65 -1.53 -5.80 1.19
N ALA A 66 -1.97 -7.05 1.38
CA ALA A 66 -2.01 -7.70 2.69
C ALA A 66 -0.60 -7.92 3.26
N ASP A 67 0.35 -8.35 2.43
CA ASP A 67 1.76 -8.52 2.81
C ASP A 67 2.40 -7.17 3.14
N ALA A 68 2.18 -6.15 2.33
CA ALA A 68 2.69 -4.80 2.57
C ALA A 68 2.12 -4.19 3.86
N MET A 69 0.84 -4.41 4.13
CA MET A 69 0.21 -4.02 5.40
C MET A 69 0.90 -4.71 6.58
N THR A 70 1.14 -6.01 6.49
CA THR A 70 1.84 -6.78 7.52
C THR A 70 3.26 -6.27 7.75
N GLN A 71 3.98 -5.91 6.68
CA GLN A 71 5.34 -5.35 6.76
C GLN A 71 5.35 -3.98 7.46
N ILE A 72 4.38 -3.11 7.17
CA ILE A 72 4.28 -1.79 7.82
C ILE A 72 3.83 -1.92 9.28
N ILE A 73 2.93 -2.85 9.59
CA ILE A 73 2.56 -3.17 10.98
C ILE A 73 3.76 -3.75 11.72
N GLY A 74 4.57 -4.59 11.07
CA GLY A 74 5.82 -5.10 11.61
C GLY A 74 6.80 -3.97 11.96
N LEU A 75 7.00 -3.02 11.05
CA LEU A 75 7.82 -1.83 11.30
C LEU A 75 7.30 -1.05 12.52
N LYS A 76 5.97 -0.87 12.63
CA LYS A 76 5.38 -0.23 13.81
C LYS A 76 5.68 -1.01 15.09
N ALA A 77 5.49 -2.31 15.06
CA ALA A 77 5.74 -3.16 16.24
C ALA A 77 7.21 -3.11 16.70
N ASP A 78 8.14 -3.09 15.74
CA ASP A 78 9.57 -2.93 16.03
C ASP A 78 9.88 -1.56 16.66
N ILE A 79 9.25 -0.48 16.16
CA ILE A 79 9.39 0.87 16.74
C ILE A 79 8.79 0.93 18.15
N ASP A 80 7.60 0.34 18.34
CA ASP A 80 6.98 0.25 19.67
C ASP A 80 7.86 -0.55 20.64
N GLY A 81 8.50 -1.62 20.15
CA GLY A 81 9.49 -2.40 20.90
C GLY A 81 10.69 -1.57 21.34
N MET A 82 11.23 -0.72 20.46
CA MET A 82 12.32 0.20 20.82
C MET A 82 11.91 1.17 21.94
N VAL A 83 10.66 1.65 21.95
CA VAL A 83 10.15 2.54 23.01
C VAL A 83 10.10 1.79 24.35
N VAL A 84 9.63 0.55 24.36
CA VAL A 84 9.57 -0.28 25.56
C VAL A 84 10.98 -0.59 26.07
N ASP A 85 11.89 -1.01 25.21
CA ASP A 85 13.29 -1.31 25.58
C ASP A 85 13.98 -0.09 26.19
N TYR A 86 13.73 1.11 25.64
CA TYR A 86 14.26 2.34 26.21
C TYR A 86 13.64 2.65 27.57
N SER A 87 12.33 2.46 27.73
CA SER A 87 11.65 2.73 28.99
C SER A 87 12.19 1.87 30.13
N ASP A 88 12.57 0.64 29.81
CA ASP A 88 13.08 -0.32 30.83
C ASP A 88 14.57 -0.14 31.11
N SER A 89 15.38 0.04 30.09
CA SER A 89 16.84 0.05 30.20
C SER A 89 17.46 1.45 30.29
N GLN A 90 16.75 2.49 29.84
CA GLN A 90 17.24 3.86 29.60
C GLN A 90 18.46 3.92 28.65
N LEU A 91 18.67 2.86 27.86
CA LEU A 91 19.72 2.77 26.86
C LEU A 91 19.07 2.84 25.47
N ALA A 92 19.74 3.52 24.54
CA ALA A 92 19.27 3.55 23.17
C ALA A 92 19.25 2.13 22.57
N PRO A 93 18.09 1.64 22.07
CA PRO A 93 18.00 0.33 21.47
C PRO A 93 18.77 0.25 20.15
N ALA A 94 19.04 -0.96 19.69
CA ALA A 94 19.69 -1.16 18.41
C ALA A 94 18.80 -0.65 17.23
N PRO A 95 19.40 -0.10 16.16
CA PRO A 95 18.67 0.24 14.95
C PRO A 95 17.96 -0.98 14.36
N ILE A 96 16.78 -0.76 13.82
CA ILE A 96 15.97 -1.77 13.13
C ILE A 96 16.00 -1.60 11.63
N VAL A 97 15.80 -2.70 10.90
CA VAL A 97 15.72 -2.72 9.44
C VAL A 97 14.48 -3.49 9.02
N ALA A 98 13.51 -2.79 8.45
CA ALA A 98 12.25 -3.37 7.98
C ALA A 98 12.24 -3.46 6.45
N PRO A 99 12.02 -4.64 5.85
CA PRO A 99 11.82 -4.79 4.43
C PRO A 99 10.39 -4.41 4.03
N ILE A 100 10.25 -3.57 3.00
CA ILE A 100 8.96 -3.22 2.42
C ILE A 100 8.98 -3.56 0.93
N THR A 101 8.09 -4.42 0.50
CA THR A 101 7.93 -4.84 -0.89
C THR A 101 7.02 -3.86 -1.61
N LEU A 102 7.49 -3.31 -2.74
CA LEU A 102 6.80 -2.24 -3.45
C LEU A 102 5.85 -2.73 -4.55
N HIS A 103 5.99 -3.97 -5.00
CA HIS A 103 5.35 -4.44 -6.23
C HIS A 103 4.46 -5.66 -6.00
N ALA A 104 3.34 -5.70 -6.70
CA ALA A 104 2.60 -6.93 -6.92
C ALA A 104 3.20 -7.69 -8.11
N PRO A 105 3.41 -9.00 -8.01
CA PRO A 105 3.97 -9.80 -9.09
C PRO A 105 3.01 -9.82 -10.29
N GLY A 106 3.57 -9.68 -11.49
CA GLY A 106 2.85 -9.85 -12.73
C GLY A 106 2.68 -11.32 -13.12
N ILE A 107 1.98 -11.55 -14.20
CA ILE A 107 1.84 -12.87 -14.83
C ILE A 107 2.73 -12.89 -16.06
N PRO A 108 3.74 -13.76 -16.16
CA PRO A 108 4.63 -13.83 -17.31
C PRO A 108 3.86 -13.88 -18.62
N ILE A 109 4.28 -13.08 -19.60
CA ILE A 109 3.72 -12.94 -20.96
C ILE A 109 2.39 -12.14 -21.00
N PHE A 110 1.55 -12.18 -19.92
CA PHE A 110 0.19 -11.62 -19.95
C PHE A 110 0.05 -10.26 -19.27
N ALA A 111 0.73 -10.05 -18.16
CA ALA A 111 0.62 -8.82 -17.39
C ALA A 111 1.93 -8.49 -16.68
N GLU A 112 2.34 -7.23 -16.76
CA GLU A 112 3.50 -6.74 -16.03
C GLU A 112 3.18 -6.58 -14.53
N ALA A 113 4.24 -6.61 -13.70
CA ALA A 113 4.16 -6.34 -12.27
C ALA A 113 3.63 -4.91 -12.02
N THR A 114 2.78 -4.74 -11.03
CA THR A 114 2.32 -3.41 -10.59
C THR A 114 3.38 -2.81 -9.67
N SER A 115 3.92 -1.65 -10.04
CA SER A 115 4.95 -0.97 -9.24
C SER A 115 4.32 -0.10 -8.15
N GLY A 116 4.93 -0.06 -6.97
CA GLY A 116 4.53 0.83 -5.90
C GLY A 116 5.49 2.01 -5.70
N ILE A 117 5.06 2.95 -4.88
CA ILE A 117 5.81 4.14 -4.50
C ILE A 117 5.88 4.21 -2.98
N LEU A 118 7.11 4.11 -2.45
CA LEU A 118 7.39 4.34 -1.04
C LEU A 118 7.90 5.77 -0.87
N GLN A 119 7.23 6.51 -0.01
CA GLN A 119 7.54 7.91 0.25
C GLN A 119 7.74 8.14 1.75
N PHE A 120 8.87 8.70 2.10
CA PHE A 120 9.08 9.31 3.41
C PHE A 120 9.05 10.82 3.27
N ASN A 121 8.25 11.46 4.10
CA ASN A 121 8.10 12.91 4.10
C ASN A 121 8.17 13.44 5.53
N HIS A 122 9.20 14.24 5.79
CA HIS A 122 9.40 14.88 7.09
C HIS A 122 8.84 16.31 7.10
N GLU A 123 8.93 16.99 5.98
CA GLU A 123 8.48 18.39 5.85
C GLU A 123 7.52 18.55 4.66
N THR A 124 6.25 18.74 4.93
CA THR A 124 5.32 19.30 3.95
C THR A 124 4.85 20.66 4.43
N THR A 125 4.77 21.62 3.53
CA THR A 125 4.40 23.01 3.84
C THR A 125 2.96 23.16 4.35
N TYR A 126 2.10 22.12 4.16
CA TYR A 126 0.66 22.22 4.39
C TYR A 126 0.02 21.16 5.30
N ALA A 127 0.67 20.07 5.58
CA ALA A 127 0.13 19.07 6.50
C ALA A 127 1.27 18.27 7.11
N LYS A 128 1.78 18.77 8.20
CA LYS A 128 2.72 18.01 9.03
C LYS A 128 1.89 17.19 10.01
N PRO A 129 1.84 15.85 9.91
CA PRO A 129 1.16 15.08 10.92
C PRO A 129 1.84 15.34 12.25
N CYS A 130 1.13 15.97 13.16
CA CYS A 130 1.62 16.21 14.51
C CYS A 130 0.54 15.86 15.52
N MET A 131 0.98 15.38 16.67
CA MET A 131 0.12 15.10 17.79
C MET A 131 0.59 15.96 18.96
N ASN A 132 -0.31 16.73 19.53
CA ASN A 132 -0.07 17.55 20.70
C ASN A 132 -0.98 17.07 21.82
N VAL A 133 -0.43 17.01 23.03
CA VAL A 133 -1.20 16.75 24.23
C VAL A 133 -1.07 17.99 25.12
N SER A 134 -2.17 18.61 25.43
CA SER A 134 -2.24 19.76 26.32
C SER A 134 -3.20 19.51 27.47
N TYR A 135 -2.93 20.10 28.61
CA TYR A 135 -3.89 20.16 29.70
C TYR A 135 -3.95 21.60 30.23
N ASP A 136 -5.13 22.02 30.68
CA ASP A 136 -5.32 23.34 31.21
C ASP A 136 -5.08 23.32 32.74
N GLU A 137 -4.14 24.11 33.21
CA GLU A 137 -3.82 24.27 34.61
C GLU A 137 -4.35 25.63 35.11
N GLY A 138 -5.68 25.75 35.16
CA GLY A 138 -6.34 26.88 35.85
C GLY A 138 -6.05 28.26 35.28
N GLY A 139 -6.01 28.42 33.92
CA GLY A 139 -5.92 29.71 33.24
C GLY A 139 -4.52 30.18 32.87
N THR A 140 -3.52 29.34 33.04
CA THR A 140 -2.20 29.48 32.43
C THR A 140 -2.04 28.40 31.40
N ASP A 141 -1.61 28.73 30.16
CA ASP A 141 -1.40 27.79 29.08
C ASP A 141 -0.64 26.56 29.60
N GLY A 142 -1.34 25.45 29.78
CA GLY A 142 -0.81 24.23 30.32
C GLY A 142 0.25 23.62 29.43
N TYR A 143 1.01 22.74 30.00
CA TYR A 143 2.16 22.09 29.36
C TYR A 143 1.72 21.40 28.05
N VAL A 144 2.30 21.77 26.93
CA VAL A 144 2.07 21.15 25.64
C VAL A 144 3.17 20.14 25.38
N LEU A 145 2.83 18.86 25.43
CA LEU A 145 3.69 17.78 24.94
C LEU A 145 3.51 17.68 23.42
N GLY A 146 4.50 18.13 22.73
CA GLY A 146 4.53 18.08 21.29
C GLY A 146 5.71 18.88 20.76
N PRO A 147 5.97 18.86 19.46
CA PRO A 147 7.09 19.59 18.87
C PRO A 147 6.84 21.10 18.78
N THR A 148 6.44 21.75 19.89
CA THR A 148 5.99 23.13 19.92
C THR A 148 7.11 24.17 19.85
N THR A 149 8.34 23.78 20.13
CA THR A 149 9.48 24.69 20.08
C THR A 149 10.44 24.24 18.99
N GLY A 150 10.20 24.71 17.75
CA GLY A 150 11.13 24.46 16.66
C GLY A 150 10.55 23.81 15.40
N GLY A 151 9.23 23.61 15.31
CA GLY A 151 8.61 23.17 14.07
C GLY A 151 8.87 21.69 13.75
N HIS A 152 9.09 20.85 14.72
CA HIS A 152 9.24 19.41 14.51
C HIS A 152 7.86 18.78 14.31
N SER A 153 7.48 18.65 13.07
CA SER A 153 6.35 17.82 12.65
C SER A 153 6.75 16.37 12.68
N GLY A 154 5.86 15.51 13.09
CA GLY A 154 6.02 14.09 12.86
C GLY A 154 6.09 13.82 11.35
N GLY A 155 7.15 13.17 10.87
CA GLY A 155 7.18 12.69 9.51
C GLY A 155 6.18 11.56 9.30
N TYR A 156 5.91 11.21 8.06
CA TYR A 156 5.14 10.03 7.73
C TYR A 156 5.85 9.17 6.67
N LEU A 157 5.63 7.87 6.76
CA LEU A 157 6.02 6.91 5.75
C LEU A 157 4.76 6.44 5.04
N SER A 158 4.70 6.52 3.73
CA SER A 158 3.56 6.02 2.96
C SER A 158 3.99 5.10 1.84
N LEU A 159 3.27 4.00 1.69
CA LEU A 159 3.34 3.10 0.54
C LEU A 159 2.06 3.28 -0.26
N TYR A 160 2.20 3.75 -1.49
CA TYR A 160 1.14 3.88 -2.46
C TYR A 160 1.28 2.80 -3.52
N SER A 161 0.23 2.02 -3.73
CA SER A 161 0.14 1.01 -4.78
C SER A 161 -0.98 1.38 -5.76
N PRO A 162 -0.63 1.80 -6.99
CA PRO A 162 -1.62 2.09 -8.04
C PRO A 162 -2.10 0.78 -8.66
N ASN A 163 -2.83 -0.03 -7.90
CA ASN A 163 -3.39 -1.30 -8.34
C ASN A 163 -4.26 -1.08 -9.59
N ARG A 164 -4.16 -1.99 -10.56
CA ARG A 164 -4.92 -1.92 -11.82
C ARG A 164 -6.16 -2.80 -11.80
N TYR A 165 -6.08 -3.90 -11.06
CA TYR A 165 -7.10 -4.94 -11.02
C TYR A 165 -7.75 -5.07 -9.64
N TYR A 166 -7.09 -4.56 -8.61
CA TYR A 166 -7.58 -4.47 -7.24
C TYR A 166 -7.81 -3.00 -6.84
N VAL A 167 -8.41 -2.77 -5.67
CA VAL A 167 -8.66 -1.43 -5.15
C VAL A 167 -7.35 -0.68 -4.95
N GLU A 168 -7.30 0.56 -5.41
CA GLU A 168 -6.17 1.45 -5.16
C GLU A 168 -6.06 1.74 -3.67
N GLN A 169 -4.88 1.55 -3.11
CA GLN A 169 -4.63 1.65 -1.67
C GLN A 169 -3.37 2.44 -1.37
N ARG A 170 -3.44 3.14 -0.26
CA ARG A 170 -2.28 3.79 0.35
C ARG A 170 -2.20 3.38 1.82
N LEU A 171 -1.06 2.85 2.22
CA LEU A 171 -0.72 2.54 3.61
C LEU A 171 0.16 3.65 4.15
N ILE A 172 -0.19 4.17 5.31
CA ILE A 172 0.51 5.30 5.92
C ILE A 172 0.89 4.93 7.34
N TYR A 173 2.12 5.22 7.74
CA TYR A 173 2.56 5.20 9.11
C TYR A 173 2.85 6.62 9.57
N GLU A 174 2.09 7.12 10.54
CA GLU A 174 2.23 8.46 11.13
C GLU A 174 1.84 8.46 12.61
N ASN A 175 2.51 9.25 13.44
CA ASN A 175 2.21 9.40 14.87
C ASN A 175 2.03 8.07 15.64
N GLY A 176 2.73 7.02 15.24
CA GLY A 176 2.60 5.69 15.85
C GLY A 176 1.37 4.90 15.41
N ALA A 177 0.62 5.36 14.41
CA ALA A 177 -0.52 4.64 13.82
C ALA A 177 -0.22 4.18 12.39
N VAL A 178 -0.80 3.05 12.01
CA VAL A 178 -0.88 2.59 10.61
C VAL A 178 -2.29 2.86 10.11
N ILE A 179 -2.39 3.65 9.05
CA ILE A 179 -3.63 4.06 8.42
C ILE A 179 -3.72 3.44 7.03
N LEU A 180 -4.87 2.89 6.70
CA LEU A 180 -5.22 2.47 5.35
C LEU A 180 -6.17 3.51 4.74
N ASN A 181 -5.78 4.05 3.60
CA ASN A 181 -6.61 4.93 2.78
C ASN A 181 -6.95 4.22 1.48
N GLN A 182 -8.23 4.14 1.18
CA GLN A 182 -8.82 3.56 -0.03
C GLN A 182 -9.80 4.55 -0.66
N THR A 183 -10.24 4.25 -1.87
CA THR A 183 -11.26 5.07 -2.56
C THR A 183 -12.55 5.21 -1.74
N ASP A 184 -12.91 4.17 -0.99
CA ASP A 184 -14.17 4.10 -0.24
C ASP A 184 -14.06 4.65 1.19
N GLY A 185 -12.87 5.05 1.63
CA GLY A 185 -12.66 5.62 2.96
C GLY A 185 -11.28 5.38 3.55
N GLU A 186 -11.12 5.88 4.75
CA GLU A 186 -9.87 5.81 5.49
C GLU A 186 -10.13 5.29 6.91
N PHE A 187 -9.22 4.46 7.42
CA PHE A 187 -9.32 3.97 8.79
C PHE A 187 -7.94 3.62 9.37
N VAL A 188 -7.85 3.70 10.70
CA VAL A 188 -6.67 3.29 11.44
C VAL A 188 -6.70 1.76 11.61
N VAL A 189 -5.72 1.08 11.00
CA VAL A 189 -5.57 -0.39 11.10
C VAL A 189 -5.03 -0.76 12.48
N THR A 190 -4.01 -0.03 12.94
CA THR A 190 -3.46 -0.18 14.28
C THR A 190 -3.06 1.20 14.79
N GLY A 191 -3.57 1.57 15.96
CA GLY A 191 -3.35 2.87 16.55
C GLY A 191 -2.02 2.99 17.34
N PRO A 192 -1.70 4.19 17.82
CA PRO A 192 -0.61 4.39 18.76
C PRO A 192 -0.90 3.62 20.06
N GLN A 193 0.11 3.48 20.90
CA GLN A 193 -0.09 2.98 22.26
C GLN A 193 -0.87 4.04 23.05
N PHE A 194 -2.16 3.78 23.24
CA PHE A 194 -3.10 4.66 23.93
C PHE A 194 -3.88 3.86 24.95
N ALA A 195 -3.91 4.33 26.18
CA ALA A 195 -4.68 3.72 27.24
C ALA A 195 -5.21 4.80 28.20
N VAL A 196 -6.43 4.63 28.63
CA VAL A 196 -7.05 5.42 29.70
C VAL A 196 -7.40 4.47 30.84
N SER A 197 -7.01 4.82 32.06
CA SER A 197 -7.28 4.04 33.24
C SER A 197 -7.68 4.95 34.40
N ASP A 198 -8.51 4.43 35.30
CA ASP A 198 -8.79 5.06 36.59
C ASP A 198 -7.88 4.46 37.67
N VAL A 199 -7.16 5.29 38.34
CA VAL A 199 -6.29 4.89 39.43
C VAL A 199 -6.66 5.70 40.68
N SER A 200 -7.39 5.08 41.60
CA SER A 200 -7.81 5.68 42.86
C SER A 200 -8.63 6.98 42.72
N GLY A 201 -9.48 7.05 41.68
CA GLY A 201 -10.31 8.23 41.41
C GLY A 201 -9.59 9.31 40.61
N SER A 202 -8.38 9.06 40.15
CA SER A 202 -7.65 9.91 39.20
C SER A 202 -7.57 9.22 37.83
N ARG A 203 -7.93 9.92 36.77
CA ARG A 203 -7.82 9.40 35.41
C ARG A 203 -6.39 9.54 34.90
N VAL A 204 -5.83 8.44 34.44
CA VAL A 204 -4.49 8.38 33.85
C VAL A 204 -4.64 8.11 32.37
N VAL A 205 -4.19 9.04 31.55
CA VAL A 205 -4.11 8.91 30.10
C VAL A 205 -2.66 8.63 29.73
N LYS A 206 -2.41 7.50 29.08
CA LYS A 206 -1.11 7.14 28.52
C LYS A 206 -1.20 7.17 27.00
N ILE A 207 -0.32 7.94 26.38
CA ILE A 207 -0.19 7.98 24.93
C ILE A 207 1.28 8.01 24.53
N THR A 208 1.63 7.18 23.56
CA THR A 208 2.97 7.18 22.96
C THR A 208 2.93 7.89 21.62
N GLN A 209 3.62 9.01 21.53
CA GLN A 209 3.81 9.73 20.30
C GLN A 209 5.12 9.30 19.63
N VAL A 210 5.04 8.99 18.34
CA VAL A 210 6.22 8.68 17.52
C VAL A 210 6.39 9.79 16.48
N SER A 211 7.51 10.51 16.59
CA SER A 211 7.90 11.53 15.61
C SER A 211 9.05 11.00 14.75
N MET A 212 8.86 10.97 13.44
CA MET A 212 9.86 10.47 12.51
C MET A 212 10.63 11.61 11.86
N LEU A 213 11.94 11.56 11.95
CA LEU A 213 12.86 12.52 11.37
C LEU A 213 13.67 11.89 10.25
N GLY A 214 13.97 12.63 9.19
CA GLY A 214 14.78 12.13 8.10
C GLY A 214 14.72 13.03 6.86
N MET A 215 15.44 12.67 5.83
CA MET A 215 15.38 13.39 4.56
C MET A 215 14.16 12.95 3.76
N ASN A 216 13.45 13.91 3.17
CA ASN A 216 12.38 13.61 2.25
C ASN A 216 12.88 12.75 1.10
N LYS A 217 12.25 11.60 0.89
CA LYS A 217 12.64 10.65 -0.13
C LYS A 217 11.45 9.91 -0.71
N THR A 218 11.44 9.82 -2.04
CA THR A 218 10.45 9.03 -2.77
C THR A 218 11.17 7.99 -3.60
N ILE A 219 10.76 6.74 -3.48
CA ILE A 219 11.33 5.61 -4.22
C ILE A 219 10.18 4.86 -4.87
N GLY A 220 10.19 4.79 -6.20
CA GLY A 220 9.25 3.99 -6.97
C GLY A 220 9.92 2.78 -7.59
N GLY A 221 9.11 1.83 -8.06
CA GLY A 221 9.55 0.70 -8.85
C GLY A 221 9.10 -0.66 -8.32
N THR A 222 9.82 -1.69 -8.77
CA THR A 222 9.59 -3.08 -8.37
C THR A 222 10.70 -3.55 -7.43
N GLY A 223 10.39 -4.47 -6.55
CA GLY A 223 11.34 -5.05 -5.59
C GLY A 223 11.11 -4.58 -4.16
N THR A 224 11.95 -5.07 -3.24
CA THR A 224 11.89 -4.78 -1.81
C THR A 224 12.85 -3.66 -1.47
N LYS A 225 12.42 -2.72 -0.63
CA LYS A 225 13.26 -1.65 -0.08
C LYS A 225 13.40 -1.84 1.42
N LEU A 226 14.57 -1.48 1.92
CA LEU A 226 14.86 -1.54 3.34
C LEU A 226 14.64 -0.16 3.97
N VAL A 227 13.81 -0.10 4.98
CA VAL A 227 13.62 1.06 5.85
C VAL A 227 14.47 0.83 7.09
N ASN A 228 15.43 1.72 7.31
CA ASN A 228 16.28 1.70 8.48
C ASN A 228 15.78 2.78 9.45
N ALA A 229 15.49 2.40 10.68
CA ALA A 229 15.06 3.32 11.71
C ALA A 229 15.93 3.16 12.97
N GLU A 230 16.29 4.29 13.55
CA GLU A 230 17.04 4.36 14.80
C GLU A 230 16.36 5.34 15.76
N MET A 231 16.44 5.09 17.04
CA MET A 231 15.93 5.98 18.05
C MET A 231 16.93 7.09 18.30
N LEU A 232 16.54 8.33 18.01
CA LEU A 232 17.37 9.51 18.28
C LEU A 232 17.16 10.05 19.69
N TYR A 233 15.92 10.02 20.16
CA TYR A 233 15.52 10.52 21.47
C TYR A 233 14.24 9.81 21.91
N ALA A 234 14.15 9.53 23.20
CA ALA A 234 12.91 9.17 23.85
C ALA A 234 12.82 9.84 25.21
N GLY A 235 11.62 10.17 25.64
CA GLY A 235 11.35 10.77 26.93
C GLY A 235 9.93 10.46 27.38
N THR A 236 9.75 10.27 28.65
CA THR A 236 8.43 10.10 29.28
C THR A 236 8.18 11.30 30.16
N THR A 237 7.02 11.91 29.99
CA THR A 237 6.56 13.00 30.86
C THR A 237 5.26 12.56 31.50
N GLU A 238 5.21 12.61 32.81
CA GLU A 238 3.97 12.43 33.57
C GLU A 238 3.34 13.79 33.80
N LEU A 239 2.13 13.95 33.32
CA LEU A 239 1.30 15.10 33.61
C LEU A 239 0.29 14.65 34.68
N ARG A 240 0.31 15.31 35.83
CA ARG A 240 -0.63 15.07 36.92
C ARG A 240 -1.62 16.20 36.97
N ASN A 241 -2.86 15.84 36.82
CA ASN A 241 -3.96 16.77 36.99
C ASN A 241 -4.56 16.62 38.40
N ASP A 242 -4.18 17.51 39.32
CA ASP A 242 -4.67 17.51 40.69
C ASP A 242 -5.95 18.34 40.86
N GLY A 243 -6.48 18.93 39.77
CA GLY A 243 -7.54 19.94 39.86
C GLY A 243 -8.79 19.71 39.01
N GLY A 244 -8.94 18.58 38.33
CA GLY A 244 -10.13 18.31 37.48
C GLY A 244 -10.11 19.01 36.13
N ASN A 245 -8.93 19.31 35.59
CA ASN A 245 -8.77 19.98 34.31
C ASN A 245 -8.81 18.94 33.15
N ASP A 246 -9.23 19.39 31.99
CA ASP A 246 -9.35 18.54 30.79
C ASP A 246 -7.99 18.25 30.14
N VAL A 247 -7.80 17.03 29.66
CA VAL A 247 -6.67 16.67 28.79
C VAL A 247 -7.16 16.72 27.35
N THR A 248 -6.53 17.56 26.55
CA THR A 248 -6.84 17.71 25.13
C THR A 248 -5.75 17.07 24.28
N ILE A 249 -6.13 16.14 23.41
CA ILE A 249 -5.25 15.54 22.41
C ILE A 249 -5.65 16.12 21.06
N SER A 250 -4.75 16.87 20.46
CA SER A 250 -4.93 17.49 19.13
C SER A 250 -4.06 16.79 18.11
N ILE A 251 -4.66 16.32 17.01
CA ILE A 251 -3.94 15.68 15.92
C ILE A 251 -4.18 16.47 14.63
N VAL A 252 -3.12 16.87 14.00
CA VAL A 252 -3.14 17.45 12.65
C VAL A 252 -2.73 16.37 11.67
N SER A 253 -3.64 15.96 10.81
CA SER A 253 -3.42 14.94 9.79
C SER A 253 -4.36 15.16 8.61
N ILE A 254 -3.93 14.75 7.42
CA ILE A 254 -4.82 14.71 6.25
C ILE A 254 -5.84 13.55 6.34
N TYR A 255 -5.64 12.63 7.28
CA TYR A 255 -6.50 11.46 7.55
C TYR A 255 -7.36 11.68 8.80
N GLY A 256 -7.92 12.87 8.95
CA GLY A 256 -8.66 13.27 10.16
C GLY A 256 -9.86 12.40 10.47
N SER A 257 -10.56 11.86 9.45
CA SER A 257 -11.71 10.98 9.68
C SER A 257 -11.30 9.61 10.25
N ALA A 258 -10.12 9.10 9.83
CA ALA A 258 -9.58 7.86 10.41
C ALA A 258 -9.23 8.04 11.89
N TRP A 259 -8.60 9.17 12.25
CA TRP A 259 -8.26 9.51 13.62
C TRP A 259 -9.49 9.73 14.50
N GLU A 260 -10.50 10.46 14.01
CA GLU A 260 -11.74 10.67 14.73
C GLU A 260 -12.42 9.34 15.09
N ASN A 261 -12.57 8.44 14.10
CA ASN A 261 -13.16 7.13 14.32
C ASN A 261 -12.33 6.27 15.27
N TYR A 262 -11.00 6.34 15.17
CA TYR A 262 -10.11 5.60 16.06
C TYR A 262 -10.32 6.03 17.53
N PHE A 263 -10.28 7.34 17.82
CA PHE A 263 -10.45 7.80 19.19
C PHE A 263 -11.83 7.55 19.75
N LYS A 264 -12.90 7.71 18.94
CA LYS A 264 -14.26 7.33 19.36
C LYS A 264 -14.32 5.86 19.80
N ASN A 265 -13.71 4.97 19.02
CA ASN A 265 -13.72 3.55 19.34
C ASN A 265 -12.80 3.20 20.52
N ALA A 266 -11.61 3.80 20.59
CA ALA A 266 -10.65 3.55 21.66
C ALA A 266 -11.17 4.05 23.03
N LEU A 267 -11.80 5.21 23.06
CA LEU A 267 -12.38 5.76 24.27
C LEU A 267 -13.62 4.97 24.71
N ASN A 268 -14.50 4.60 23.78
CA ASN A 268 -15.65 3.73 24.10
C ASN A 268 -15.20 2.38 24.67
N GLY A 269 -14.12 1.81 24.15
CA GLY A 269 -13.57 0.55 24.66
C GLY A 269 -12.87 0.66 26.00
N SER A 270 -12.18 1.78 26.24
CA SER A 270 -11.39 2.00 27.46
C SER A 270 -12.21 2.52 28.65
N LEU A 271 -13.36 3.13 28.37
CA LEU A 271 -14.22 3.83 29.34
C LEU A 271 -15.63 3.26 29.33
N ALA A 272 -15.78 1.94 29.21
CA ALA A 272 -17.08 1.25 29.12
C ALA A 272 -18.04 1.58 30.28
N ASP A 273 -17.52 2.00 31.44
CA ASP A 273 -18.29 2.38 32.62
C ASP A 273 -18.50 3.90 32.77
N LEU A 274 -18.02 4.71 31.78
CA LEU A 274 -18.13 6.17 31.81
C LEU A 274 -19.17 6.68 30.81
N ASP A 275 -19.88 7.74 31.18
CA ASP A 275 -20.83 8.39 30.26
C ASP A 275 -20.09 9.14 29.15
N TYR A 276 -20.21 8.66 27.93
CA TYR A 276 -19.57 9.25 26.76
C TYR A 276 -19.81 10.75 26.63
N THR A 277 -21.00 11.21 26.92
CA THR A 277 -21.41 12.60 26.69
C THR A 277 -20.92 13.58 27.75
N SER A 278 -20.59 13.08 28.96
CA SER A 278 -20.15 13.89 30.08
C SER A 278 -18.64 13.86 30.30
N ASP A 279 -17.97 12.77 29.86
CA ASP A 279 -16.61 12.49 30.29
C ASP A 279 -15.57 12.77 29.20
N TYR A 280 -15.95 12.75 27.93
CA TYR A 280 -15.07 13.12 26.82
C TYR A 280 -15.85 13.51 25.55
N SER A 281 -15.19 14.23 24.66
CA SER A 281 -15.69 14.57 23.33
C SER A 281 -14.62 14.36 22.28
N VAL A 282 -15.02 13.89 21.09
CA VAL A 282 -14.15 13.79 19.92
C VAL A 282 -14.78 14.61 18.80
N SER A 283 -14.04 15.61 18.32
CA SER A 283 -14.48 16.48 17.23
C SER A 283 -13.42 16.56 16.13
N LYS A 284 -13.88 16.81 14.92
CA LYS A 284 -13.04 17.15 13.77
C LYS A 284 -13.28 18.60 13.41
N GLU A 285 -12.24 19.39 13.34
CA GLU A 285 -12.25 20.77 12.87
C GLU A 285 -11.86 20.88 11.38
#